data_0574d9d444efd9abe0bdf2f2caf0b853
#
_entry.id   0574d9d444efd9abe0bdf2f2caf0b853
#
_cell.length_a   1.000
_cell.length_b   1.000
_cell.length_c   1.000
_cell.angle_alpha   90.00
_cell.angle_beta   90.00
_cell.angle_gamma   90.00
#
_symmetry.space_group_name_H-M   'P 1'
#
loop_
_entity.id
_entity.type
_entity.pdbx_description
1 polymer ?
#
loop_
_entity_poly.entity_id
_entity_poly.type
_entity_poly.pdbx_seq_one_letter_code
_entity_poly.pdbx_strand_id
1 'polypeptide(L)'
;NIKPDRDDLILPVPGELWGINPETGKLRWFVKTNITGNVSPSPVLGNQAVYIFGGYPSLRRCAIKVDGLKGDLGEEATLWEDKQSSYVPTPVYINGRLYWASDTGYACCADAKSGKMLFRERLDARGKGSRGKPFYAGAVYADGKIYAVSRWGGTFVFNADKEFKLLAHNKISTDDSQFHGTPALSDGKIFLRSDKYLYCISE
;
A
#
# COMPACT_ATOMS: atom_id res chain seq x y z
N ASN A 1 7.95 11.45 11.83
CA ASN A 1 8.68 12.66 12.24
C ASN A 1 9.46 13.20 11.03
N ILE A 2 9.02 14.33 10.46
CA ILE A 2 9.61 14.94 9.26
C ILE A 2 10.77 15.87 9.64
N LYS A 3 10.74 16.39 10.85
CA LYS A 3 11.83 17.14 11.50
C LYS A 3 12.04 16.60 12.90
N PRO A 4 13.25 16.72 13.49
CA PRO A 4 13.54 16.17 14.81
C PRO A 4 12.60 16.66 15.93
N ASP A 5 12.02 17.83 15.76
CA ASP A 5 11.21 18.55 16.74
C ASP A 5 9.74 18.74 16.34
N ARG A 6 9.29 18.07 15.25
CA ARG A 6 7.93 18.27 14.73
C ARG A 6 7.33 17.02 14.12
N ASP A 7 6.15 16.65 14.58
CA ASP A 7 5.28 15.66 13.98
C ASP A 7 4.22 16.32 13.09
N ASP A 8 3.99 15.76 11.92
CA ASP A 8 2.88 16.11 11.03
C ASP A 8 2.03 14.86 10.78
N LEU A 9 0.72 15.01 10.87
CA LEU A 9 -0.25 14.03 10.39
C LEU A 9 -0.40 14.19 8.88
N ILE A 10 -0.06 13.16 8.12
CA ILE A 10 -0.15 13.16 6.66
C ILE A 10 -1.50 12.61 6.22
N LEU A 11 -2.27 13.41 5.49
CA LEU A 11 -3.59 13.04 5.03
C LEU A 11 -3.71 13.24 3.52
N PRO A 12 -3.79 12.16 2.72
CA PRO A 12 -4.13 12.27 1.32
C PRO A 12 -5.64 12.51 1.16
N VAL A 13 -5.99 13.50 0.38
CA VAL A 13 -7.36 13.82 -0.01
C VAL A 13 -7.46 13.90 -1.53
N PRO A 14 -8.65 13.83 -2.13
CA PRO A 14 -8.78 13.99 -3.58
C PRO A 14 -8.18 15.32 -4.05
N GLY A 15 -7.16 15.22 -4.92
CA GLY A 15 -6.46 16.37 -5.50
C GLY A 15 -5.32 16.95 -4.66
N GLU A 16 -5.15 16.55 -3.40
CA GLU A 16 -4.10 17.13 -2.53
C GLU A 16 -3.53 16.13 -1.53
N LEU A 17 -2.33 16.45 -1.03
CA LEU A 17 -1.76 15.84 0.17
C LEU A 17 -1.60 16.94 1.23
N TRP A 18 -2.11 16.70 2.43
CA TRP A 18 -2.08 17.63 3.54
C TRP A 18 -1.13 17.18 4.63
N GLY A 19 -0.37 18.11 5.19
CA GLY A 19 0.35 17.98 6.45
C GLY A 19 -0.32 18.81 7.52
N ILE A 20 -0.84 18.14 8.54
CA ILE A 20 -1.67 18.71 9.58
C ILE A 20 -0.92 18.66 10.90
N ASN A 21 -1.05 19.71 11.72
CA ASN A 21 -0.61 19.67 13.11
C ASN A 21 -1.47 18.66 13.89
N PRO A 22 -0.90 17.57 14.44
CA PRO A 22 -1.69 16.55 15.12
C PRO A 22 -2.35 17.02 16.41
N GLU A 23 -1.80 18.07 17.08
CA GLU A 23 -2.34 18.61 18.33
C GLU A 23 -3.52 19.56 18.10
N THR A 24 -3.46 20.35 17.02
CA THR A 24 -4.43 21.44 16.80
C THR A 24 -5.38 21.20 15.63
N GLY A 25 -5.12 20.19 14.80
CA GLY A 25 -5.85 19.90 13.56
C GLY A 25 -5.63 20.95 12.45
N LYS A 26 -4.74 21.93 12.64
CA LYS A 26 -4.52 22.99 11.65
C LYS A 26 -3.63 22.53 10.52
N LEU A 27 -4.00 22.90 9.30
CA LEU A 27 -3.18 22.67 8.10
C LEU A 27 -1.87 23.47 8.24
N ARG A 28 -0.74 22.81 8.02
CA ARG A 28 0.60 23.40 7.99
C ARG A 28 1.14 23.58 6.59
N TRP A 29 0.87 22.60 5.73
CA TRP A 29 1.31 22.59 4.35
C TRP A 29 0.41 21.69 3.51
N PHE A 30 0.43 21.89 2.21
CA PHE A 30 -0.23 21.01 1.23
C PHE A 30 0.54 20.99 -0.09
N VAL A 31 0.25 20.00 -0.91
CA VAL A 31 0.70 19.90 -2.28
C VAL A 31 -0.45 19.38 -3.15
N LYS A 32 -0.62 19.97 -4.33
CA LYS A 32 -1.59 19.49 -5.32
C LYS A 32 -1.10 18.19 -5.96
N THR A 33 -2.02 17.26 -6.20
CA THR A 33 -1.73 15.98 -6.84
C THR A 33 -2.77 15.67 -7.92
N ASN A 34 -2.42 14.80 -8.88
CA ASN A 34 -3.37 14.30 -9.87
C ASN A 34 -4.18 13.08 -9.38
N ILE A 35 -4.17 12.79 -8.08
CA ILE A 35 -4.97 11.73 -7.46
C ILE A 35 -6.34 12.32 -7.07
N THR A 36 -7.25 12.43 -8.04
CA THR A 36 -8.51 13.19 -7.91
C THR A 36 -9.74 12.38 -7.52
N GLY A 37 -9.67 11.05 -7.59
CA GLY A 37 -10.77 10.16 -7.20
C GLY A 37 -10.67 9.68 -5.76
N ASN A 38 -11.27 8.52 -5.47
CA ASN A 38 -11.21 7.94 -4.13
C ASN A 38 -9.77 7.61 -3.72
N VAL A 39 -9.38 8.02 -2.53
CA VAL A 39 -8.08 7.74 -1.92
C VAL A 39 -8.31 6.86 -0.70
N SER A 40 -8.07 5.55 -0.85
CA SER A 40 -8.25 4.56 0.22
C SER A 40 -6.95 4.08 0.84
N PRO A 41 -5.84 3.89 0.08
CA PRO A 41 -4.57 3.47 0.66
C PRO A 41 -4.00 4.52 1.61
N SER A 42 -3.42 4.05 2.70
CA SER A 42 -2.66 4.93 3.59
C SER A 42 -1.40 5.46 2.89
N PRO A 43 -0.97 6.68 3.17
CA PRO A 43 0.32 7.18 2.71
C PRO A 43 1.46 6.37 3.33
N VAL A 44 2.53 6.16 2.58
CA VAL A 44 3.70 5.40 3.04
C VAL A 44 4.93 6.31 3.04
N LEU A 45 5.65 6.35 4.15
CA LEU A 45 6.86 7.16 4.30
C LEU A 45 8.10 6.30 4.02
N GLY A 46 9.03 6.83 3.25
CA GLY A 46 10.34 6.22 3.05
C GLY A 46 11.27 7.13 2.24
N ASN A 47 12.56 7.08 2.54
CA ASN A 47 13.60 7.82 1.82
C ASN A 47 13.30 9.32 1.60
N GLN A 48 12.84 10.00 2.65
CA GLN A 48 12.48 11.44 2.63
C GLN A 48 11.35 11.80 1.66
N ALA A 49 10.51 10.84 1.30
CA ALA A 49 9.32 11.04 0.48
C ALA A 49 8.10 10.37 1.10
N VAL A 50 6.92 10.91 0.80
CA VAL A 50 5.63 10.29 1.03
C VAL A 50 5.14 9.71 -0.29
N TYR A 51 4.80 8.43 -0.29
CA TYR A 51 4.22 7.72 -1.42
C TYR A 51 2.72 7.63 -1.25
N ILE A 52 1.96 8.07 -2.24
CA ILE A 52 0.51 8.08 -2.24
C ILE A 52 0.02 7.24 -3.41
N PHE A 53 -0.99 6.42 -3.13
CA PHE A 53 -1.71 5.58 -4.10
C PHE A 53 -3.20 5.92 -4.03
N GLY A 54 -3.93 5.76 -5.14
CA GLY A 54 -5.38 5.97 -5.14
C GLY A 54 -5.91 6.54 -6.44
N GLY A 55 -7.01 7.32 -6.34
CA GLY A 55 -7.61 8.04 -7.45
C GLY A 55 -8.62 7.24 -8.27
N TYR A 56 -9.26 6.19 -7.70
CA TYR A 56 -10.28 5.44 -8.44
C TYR A 56 -11.42 6.35 -8.91
N PRO A 57 -11.87 6.25 -10.19
CA PRO A 57 -11.49 5.23 -11.19
C PRO A 57 -10.18 5.49 -11.96
N SER A 58 -9.63 6.70 -11.91
CA SER A 58 -8.40 7.09 -12.63
C SER A 58 -7.18 6.92 -11.75
N LEU A 59 -6.82 5.66 -11.49
CA LEU A 59 -5.75 5.32 -10.54
C LEU A 59 -4.42 5.99 -10.86
N ARG A 60 -3.77 6.50 -9.80
CA ARG A 60 -2.43 7.08 -9.84
C ARG A 60 -1.65 6.75 -8.58
N ARG A 61 -0.34 6.88 -8.66
CA ARG A 61 0.57 6.91 -7.53
C ARG A 61 1.62 7.97 -7.75
N CYS A 62 2.09 8.59 -6.70
CA CYS A 62 3.16 9.58 -6.77
C CYS A 62 4.05 9.54 -5.53
N ALA A 63 5.22 10.14 -5.66
CA ALA A 63 6.13 10.44 -4.56
C ALA A 63 6.22 11.93 -4.37
N ILE A 64 6.01 12.37 -3.13
CA ILE A 64 6.09 13.77 -2.72
C ILE A 64 7.30 13.93 -1.79
N LYS A 65 8.18 14.85 -2.12
CA LYS A 65 9.31 15.23 -1.26
C LYS A 65 8.79 15.90 0.00
N VAL A 66 9.26 15.44 1.14
CA VAL A 66 8.85 15.96 2.46
C VAL A 66 10.03 16.66 3.15
N ASP A 67 10.43 17.81 2.59
CA ASP A 67 11.51 18.64 3.11
C ASP A 67 11.07 20.10 3.18
N GLY A 68 11.44 20.82 4.26
CA GLY A 68 11.16 22.26 4.42
C GLY A 68 9.69 22.66 4.51
N LEU A 69 8.80 21.79 4.91
CA LEU A 69 7.35 21.80 4.74
C LEU A 69 6.63 22.96 5.42
N LYS A 70 6.16 23.94 4.63
CA LYS A 70 5.31 25.05 5.08
C LYS A 70 4.50 25.63 3.91
N GLY A 71 3.20 25.81 4.09
CA GLY A 71 2.34 26.45 3.09
C GLY A 71 2.11 25.56 1.85
N ASP A 72 1.94 26.16 0.70
CA ASP A 72 1.90 25.46 -0.61
C ASP A 72 3.31 25.02 -1.00
N LEU A 73 3.49 23.73 -1.24
CA LEU A 73 4.79 23.17 -1.60
C LEU A 73 5.12 23.29 -3.11
N GLY A 74 4.11 23.68 -3.91
CA GLY A 74 4.28 23.74 -5.36
C GLY A 74 4.38 22.38 -6.06
N GLU A 75 4.43 22.39 -7.39
CA GLU A 75 4.55 21.18 -8.22
C GLU A 75 5.91 20.50 -8.10
N GLU A 76 6.96 21.27 -7.76
CA GLU A 76 8.32 20.80 -7.57
C GLU A 76 8.49 19.82 -6.39
N ALA A 77 7.51 19.77 -5.49
CA ALA A 77 7.49 18.76 -4.43
C ALA A 77 7.15 17.36 -4.99
N THR A 78 6.54 17.25 -6.15
CA THR A 78 6.26 15.96 -6.80
C THR A 78 7.50 15.42 -7.49
N LEU A 79 8.10 14.37 -6.93
CA LEU A 79 9.30 13.74 -7.47
C LEU A 79 9.01 12.92 -8.72
N TRP A 80 7.90 12.22 -8.74
CA TRP A 80 7.40 11.44 -9.88
C TRP A 80 5.92 11.07 -9.71
N GLU A 81 5.27 10.74 -10.81
CA GLU A 81 3.90 10.23 -10.88
C GLU A 81 3.80 9.09 -11.90
N ASP A 82 2.91 8.11 -11.64
CA ASP A 82 2.65 6.98 -12.52
C ASP A 82 1.19 6.51 -12.41
N LYS A 83 0.68 5.88 -13.48
CA LYS A 83 -0.71 5.36 -13.58
C LYS A 83 -0.89 3.96 -13.01
N GLN A 84 0.19 3.20 -12.80
CA GLN A 84 0.13 1.83 -12.26
C GLN A 84 0.05 1.87 -10.74
N SER A 85 -1.14 1.91 -10.23
CA SER A 85 -1.45 2.12 -8.82
C SER A 85 -2.36 1.02 -8.25
N SER A 86 -2.92 1.27 -7.08
CA SER A 86 -3.89 0.42 -6.39
C SER A 86 -5.07 1.26 -5.90
N TYR A 87 -6.26 0.66 -5.89
CA TYR A 87 -7.48 1.31 -5.41
C TYR A 87 -7.58 1.31 -3.88
N VAL A 88 -7.45 0.15 -3.25
CA VAL A 88 -7.60 -0.04 -1.80
C VAL A 88 -6.32 -0.51 -1.13
N PRO A 89 -5.58 -1.51 -1.66
CA PRO A 89 -4.40 -2.02 -0.99
C PRO A 89 -3.32 -0.96 -0.77
N THR A 90 -2.91 -0.80 0.48
CA THR A 90 -1.76 0.03 0.85
C THR A 90 -0.46 -0.68 0.47
N PRO A 91 0.52 -0.01 -0.17
CA PRO A 91 1.83 -0.57 -0.43
C PRO A 91 2.69 -0.64 0.84
N VAL A 92 3.79 -1.38 0.77
CA VAL A 92 4.85 -1.36 1.79
C VAL A 92 6.16 -0.88 1.18
N TYR A 93 6.87 0.01 1.89
CA TYR A 93 8.20 0.49 1.51
C TYR A 93 9.29 -0.33 2.21
N ILE A 94 10.16 -0.97 1.42
CA ILE A 94 11.29 -1.77 1.94
C ILE A 94 12.53 -1.51 1.09
N ASN A 95 13.60 -1.06 1.70
CA ASN A 95 14.91 -0.92 1.07
C ASN A 95 14.88 -0.22 -0.30
N GLY A 96 14.22 0.94 -0.37
CA GLY A 96 14.14 1.73 -1.59
C GLY A 96 13.14 1.22 -2.64
N ARG A 97 12.26 0.31 -2.28
CA ARG A 97 11.23 -0.25 -3.16
C ARG A 97 9.85 -0.20 -2.54
N LEU A 98 8.84 -0.10 -3.39
CA LEU A 98 7.43 -0.18 -3.03
C LEU A 98 6.86 -1.50 -3.52
N TYR A 99 6.23 -2.27 -2.63
CA TYR A 99 5.58 -3.54 -2.95
C TYR A 99 4.10 -3.46 -2.65
N TRP A 100 3.26 -3.99 -3.53
CA TRP A 100 1.82 -4.11 -3.30
C TRP A 100 1.20 -5.23 -4.10
N ALA A 101 0.05 -5.73 -3.64
CA ALA A 101 -0.85 -6.51 -4.47
C ALA A 101 -1.93 -5.58 -5.01
N SER A 102 -1.99 -5.38 -6.33
CA SER A 102 -2.98 -4.48 -6.92
C SER A 102 -4.39 -5.07 -6.81
N ASP A 103 -5.38 -4.20 -6.70
CA ASP A 103 -6.79 -4.58 -6.69
C ASP A 103 -7.23 -5.37 -7.94
N THR A 104 -6.44 -5.33 -9.01
CA THR A 104 -6.68 -6.09 -10.24
C THR A 104 -6.01 -7.47 -10.28
N GLY A 105 -5.27 -7.86 -9.24
CA GLY A 105 -4.72 -9.20 -9.08
C GLY A 105 -3.26 -9.37 -9.53
N TYR A 106 -2.42 -8.37 -9.35
CA TYR A 106 -0.99 -8.45 -9.66
C TYR A 106 -0.14 -8.19 -8.41
N ALA A 107 0.90 -8.97 -8.21
CA ALA A 107 2.03 -8.61 -7.38
C ALA A 107 2.85 -7.55 -8.12
N CYS A 108 3.18 -6.47 -7.46
CA CYS A 108 3.87 -5.34 -8.05
C CYS A 108 5.05 -4.91 -7.19
N CYS A 109 6.12 -4.49 -7.85
CA CYS A 109 7.25 -3.82 -7.23
C CYS A 109 7.69 -2.64 -8.09
N ALA A 110 8.00 -1.51 -7.45
CA ALA A 110 8.57 -0.35 -8.12
C ALA A 110 9.77 0.20 -7.34
N ASP A 111 10.72 0.75 -8.06
CA ASP A 111 11.80 1.57 -7.49
C ASP A 111 11.21 2.84 -6.89
N ALA A 112 11.41 3.04 -5.61
CA ALA A 112 10.78 4.14 -4.87
C ALA A 112 11.34 5.52 -5.25
N LYS A 113 12.60 5.61 -5.71
CA LYS A 113 13.24 6.85 -6.10
C LYS A 113 12.74 7.37 -7.45
N SER A 114 12.53 6.49 -8.41
CA SER A 114 12.17 6.85 -9.79
C SER A 114 10.71 6.55 -10.16
N GLY A 115 10.00 5.76 -9.34
CA GLY A 115 8.68 5.25 -9.69
C GLY A 115 8.67 4.13 -10.72
N LYS A 116 9.83 3.73 -11.28
CA LYS A 116 9.91 2.71 -12.34
C LYS A 116 9.45 1.34 -11.83
N MET A 117 8.53 0.71 -12.57
CA MET A 117 8.16 -0.69 -12.28
C MET A 117 9.35 -1.62 -12.47
N LEU A 118 9.59 -2.46 -11.46
CA LEU A 118 10.59 -3.53 -11.50
C LEU A 118 9.93 -4.85 -11.92
N PHE A 119 8.78 -5.17 -11.36
CA PHE A 119 7.94 -6.27 -11.83
C PHE A 119 6.44 -6.01 -11.65
N ARG A 120 5.62 -6.72 -12.43
CA ARG A 120 4.16 -6.76 -12.33
C ARG A 120 3.68 -8.13 -12.78
N GLU A 121 3.49 -9.05 -11.83
CA GLU A 121 3.23 -10.45 -12.08
C GLU A 121 1.81 -10.85 -11.67
N ARG A 122 1.15 -11.65 -12.50
CA ARG A 122 -0.22 -12.09 -12.26
C ARG A 122 -0.28 -13.09 -11.11
N LEU A 123 -1.19 -12.82 -10.14
CA LEU A 123 -1.55 -13.76 -9.09
C LEU A 123 -2.90 -14.41 -9.42
N ASP A 124 -3.02 -15.72 -9.24
CA ASP A 124 -4.29 -16.43 -9.35
C ASP A 124 -5.13 -16.21 -8.08
N ALA A 125 -5.51 -14.96 -7.87
CA ALA A 125 -6.12 -14.47 -6.63
C ALA A 125 -7.66 -14.52 -6.63
N ARG A 126 -8.28 -14.98 -7.71
CA ARG A 126 -9.72 -15.10 -7.81
C ARG A 126 -10.18 -16.49 -7.37
N GLY A 127 -11.14 -16.54 -6.47
CA GLY A 127 -11.88 -17.76 -6.19
C GLY A 127 -12.82 -18.15 -7.34
N LYS A 128 -13.18 -19.40 -7.43
CA LYS A 128 -14.12 -19.91 -8.44
C LYS A 128 -15.48 -19.16 -8.29
N GLY A 129 -15.94 -18.54 -9.38
CA GLY A 129 -17.20 -17.78 -9.39
C GLY A 129 -17.12 -16.40 -8.71
N SER A 130 -15.98 -15.96 -8.18
CA SER A 130 -15.84 -14.65 -7.55
C SER A 130 -15.95 -13.51 -8.55
N ARG A 131 -16.68 -12.45 -8.17
CA ARG A 131 -16.81 -11.20 -8.93
C ARG A 131 -16.16 -10.06 -8.17
N GLY A 132 -15.52 -9.13 -8.91
CA GLY A 132 -14.92 -7.93 -8.34
C GLY A 132 -13.39 -8.03 -8.18
N LYS A 133 -12.87 -7.14 -7.35
CA LYS A 133 -11.42 -6.95 -7.19
C LYS A 133 -10.86 -7.92 -6.16
N PRO A 134 -9.79 -8.69 -6.48
CA PRO A 134 -9.31 -9.75 -5.60
C PRO A 134 -8.55 -9.27 -4.37
N PHE A 135 -7.98 -8.05 -4.36
CA PHE A 135 -7.25 -7.54 -3.20
C PHE A 135 -7.85 -6.25 -2.67
N TYR A 136 -8.06 -6.19 -1.34
CA TYR A 136 -8.38 -5.00 -0.56
C TYR A 136 -7.41 -4.82 0.61
N ALA A 137 -6.88 -5.92 1.16
CA ALA A 137 -5.87 -5.89 2.20
C ALA A 137 -4.58 -5.21 1.73
N GLY A 138 -3.97 -4.41 2.58
CA GLY A 138 -2.61 -3.92 2.38
C GLY A 138 -1.60 -5.06 2.40
N ALA A 139 -0.47 -4.88 1.73
CA ALA A 139 0.65 -5.80 1.85
C ALA A 139 1.36 -5.62 3.20
N VAL A 140 1.92 -6.70 3.75
CA VAL A 140 2.82 -6.63 4.91
C VAL A 140 4.14 -7.31 4.63
N TYR A 141 5.19 -6.82 5.27
CA TYR A 141 6.55 -7.34 5.12
C TYR A 141 7.03 -7.98 6.43
N ALA A 142 7.60 -9.16 6.33
CA ALA A 142 8.37 -9.79 7.39
C ALA A 142 9.39 -10.75 6.80
N ASP A 143 10.58 -10.79 7.38
CA ASP A 143 11.63 -11.78 7.10
C ASP A 143 11.90 -11.95 5.59
N GLY A 144 12.13 -10.82 4.90
CA GLY A 144 12.43 -10.84 3.45
C GLY A 144 11.25 -11.20 2.55
N LYS A 145 10.05 -11.31 3.09
CA LYS A 145 8.85 -11.77 2.39
C LYS A 145 7.73 -10.74 2.43
N ILE A 146 6.96 -10.68 1.35
CA ILE A 146 5.74 -9.88 1.24
C ILE A 146 4.53 -10.82 1.33
N TYR A 147 3.61 -10.50 2.23
CA TYR A 147 2.36 -11.23 2.43
C TYR A 147 1.20 -10.41 1.85
N ALA A 148 0.47 -10.99 0.91
CA ALA A 148 -0.68 -10.36 0.27
C ALA A 148 -1.92 -11.26 0.41
N VAL A 149 -2.91 -10.79 1.17
CA VAL A 149 -4.15 -11.52 1.42
C VAL A 149 -5.17 -11.17 0.37
N SER A 150 -5.62 -12.17 -0.40
CA SER A 150 -6.70 -12.04 -1.36
C SER A 150 -8.04 -12.28 -0.69
N ARG A 151 -9.08 -11.60 -1.19
CA ARG A 151 -10.45 -11.74 -0.68
C ARG A 151 -11.00 -13.16 -0.75
N TRP A 152 -10.58 -13.96 -1.74
CA TRP A 152 -11.09 -15.32 -1.98
C TRP A 152 -9.98 -16.33 -2.31
N GLY A 153 -8.87 -15.84 -2.83
CA GLY A 153 -7.81 -16.69 -3.40
C GLY A 153 -6.81 -17.21 -2.37
N GLY A 154 -6.88 -16.77 -1.12
CA GLY A 154 -5.90 -17.10 -0.06
C GLY A 154 -4.79 -16.06 0.07
N THR A 155 -3.72 -16.42 0.76
CA THR A 155 -2.56 -15.58 1.03
C THR A 155 -1.42 -15.95 0.11
N PHE A 156 -0.93 -14.98 -0.66
CA PHE A 156 0.25 -15.09 -1.51
C PHE A 156 1.46 -14.57 -0.75
N VAL A 157 2.54 -15.34 -0.76
CA VAL A 157 3.82 -14.95 -0.16
C VAL A 157 4.86 -14.90 -1.26
N PHE A 158 5.49 -13.76 -1.47
CA PHE A 158 6.56 -13.59 -2.46
C PHE A 158 7.75 -12.85 -1.87
N ASN A 159 8.91 -12.97 -2.52
CA ASN A 159 10.13 -12.35 -2.05
C ASN A 159 10.09 -10.81 -2.12
N ALA A 160 10.80 -10.16 -1.21
CA ALA A 160 10.99 -8.71 -1.23
C ALA A 160 12.27 -8.35 -2.02
N ASP A 161 12.34 -8.68 -3.32
CA ASP A 161 13.47 -8.42 -4.20
C ASP A 161 13.05 -7.73 -5.51
N LYS A 162 14.03 -7.44 -6.41
CA LYS A 162 13.82 -6.79 -7.71
C LYS A 162 13.12 -7.71 -8.71
N GLU A 163 13.34 -9.00 -8.60
CA GLU A 163 12.73 -10.03 -9.42
C GLU A 163 11.68 -10.77 -8.62
N PHE A 164 10.54 -11.02 -9.25
CA PHE A 164 9.44 -11.72 -8.61
C PHE A 164 9.73 -13.21 -8.43
N LYS A 165 9.50 -13.72 -7.23
CA LYS A 165 9.43 -15.14 -6.95
C LYS A 165 8.28 -15.42 -5.99
N LEU A 166 7.29 -16.18 -6.43
CA LEU A 166 6.24 -16.69 -5.55
C LEU A 166 6.85 -17.78 -4.66
N LEU A 167 6.79 -17.59 -3.34
CA LEU A 167 7.35 -18.51 -2.34
C LEU A 167 6.30 -19.47 -1.81
N ALA A 168 5.06 -18.99 -1.61
CA ALA A 168 3.95 -19.80 -1.15
C ALA A 168 2.60 -19.21 -1.58
N HIS A 169 1.61 -20.09 -1.67
CA HIS A 169 0.21 -19.72 -1.85
C HIS A 169 -0.64 -20.59 -0.91
N ASN A 170 -1.13 -19.99 0.16
CA ASN A 170 -1.80 -20.68 1.26
C ASN A 170 -3.29 -20.35 1.29
N LYS A 171 -4.14 -21.34 1.56
CA LYS A 171 -5.58 -21.18 1.70
C LYS A 171 -6.09 -21.86 2.97
N ILE A 172 -7.06 -21.23 3.62
CA ILE A 172 -7.84 -21.85 4.68
C ILE A 172 -9.05 -22.49 4.02
N SER A 173 -8.96 -23.79 3.70
CA SER A 173 -9.95 -24.50 2.88
C SER A 173 -11.32 -24.66 3.54
N THR A 174 -11.37 -24.52 4.87
CA THR A 174 -12.58 -24.63 5.69
C THR A 174 -13.37 -23.31 5.81
N ASP A 175 -12.83 -22.20 5.26
CA ASP A 175 -13.47 -20.90 5.28
C ASP A 175 -13.67 -20.39 3.86
N ASP A 176 -14.93 -20.31 3.45
CA ASP A 176 -15.39 -19.81 2.14
C ASP A 176 -15.75 -18.32 2.14
N SER A 177 -15.61 -17.64 3.31
CA SER A 177 -15.89 -16.21 3.44
C SER A 177 -14.76 -15.32 2.90
N GLN A 178 -14.97 -14.02 2.94
CA GLN A 178 -14.02 -13.09 2.37
C GLN A 178 -12.99 -12.62 3.41
N PHE A 179 -11.77 -12.32 2.93
CA PHE A 179 -10.67 -11.79 3.73
C PHE A 179 -10.37 -10.36 3.27
N HIS A 180 -10.78 -9.36 4.03
CA HIS A 180 -10.61 -7.94 3.69
C HIS A 180 -9.50 -7.27 4.50
N GLY A 181 -9.19 -7.82 5.66
CA GLY A 181 -8.25 -7.21 6.61
C GLY A 181 -6.80 -7.40 6.19
N THR A 182 -5.99 -6.35 6.35
CA THR A 182 -4.54 -6.46 6.32
C THR A 182 -4.09 -7.41 7.43
N PRO A 183 -3.23 -8.40 7.15
CA PRO A 183 -2.75 -9.32 8.18
C PRO A 183 -1.90 -8.59 9.21
N ALA A 184 -1.93 -9.04 10.46
CA ALA A 184 -1.00 -8.62 11.48
C ALA A 184 0.04 -9.71 11.73
N LEU A 185 1.28 -9.31 12.01
CA LEU A 185 2.39 -10.20 12.32
C LEU A 185 2.92 -9.83 13.72
N SER A 186 2.95 -10.78 14.64
CA SER A 186 3.49 -10.59 15.98
C SER A 186 3.99 -11.91 16.54
N ASP A 187 5.15 -11.89 17.18
CA ASP A 187 5.74 -13.01 17.92
C ASP A 187 5.76 -14.34 17.15
N GLY A 188 6.20 -14.28 15.87
CA GLY A 188 6.23 -15.44 14.99
C GLY A 188 4.87 -15.95 14.51
N LYS A 189 3.79 -15.19 14.77
CA LYS A 189 2.41 -15.55 14.42
C LYS A 189 1.85 -14.63 13.35
N ILE A 190 0.95 -15.19 12.53
CA ILE A 190 0.18 -14.46 11.54
C ILE A 190 -1.28 -14.41 11.98
N PHE A 191 -1.84 -13.22 12.10
CA PHE A 191 -3.26 -13.02 12.39
C PHE A 191 -4.00 -12.64 11.11
N LEU A 192 -4.95 -13.48 10.70
CA LEU A 192 -5.79 -13.26 9.53
C LEU A 192 -7.25 -13.12 9.96
N ARG A 193 -7.94 -12.11 9.44
CA ARG A 193 -9.36 -11.94 9.67
C ARG A 193 -10.16 -12.20 8.39
N SER A 194 -11.11 -13.11 8.49
CA SER A 194 -12.18 -13.27 7.50
C SER A 194 -13.46 -12.58 7.98
N ASP A 195 -14.55 -12.67 7.20
CA ASP A 195 -15.86 -12.20 7.65
C ASP A 195 -16.43 -13.01 8.83
N LYS A 196 -15.95 -14.25 9.02
CA LYS A 196 -16.46 -15.18 10.04
C LYS A 196 -15.52 -15.36 11.23
N TYR A 197 -14.19 -15.31 11.02
CA TYR A 197 -13.21 -15.74 12.01
C TYR A 197 -11.99 -14.80 12.09
N LEU A 198 -11.34 -14.85 13.24
CA LEU A 198 -9.96 -14.39 13.43
C LEU A 198 -9.08 -15.62 13.61
N TYR A 199 -8.13 -15.81 12.69
CA TYR A 199 -7.16 -16.89 12.71
C TYR A 199 -5.86 -16.41 13.33
N CYS A 200 -5.28 -17.26 14.19
CA CYS A 200 -3.91 -17.14 14.67
C CYS A 200 -3.13 -18.35 14.14
N ILE A 201 -2.17 -18.11 13.26
CA ILE A 201 -1.36 -19.13 12.59
C ILE A 201 0.05 -19.04 13.13
N SER A 202 0.58 -20.15 13.66
CA SER A 202 1.97 -20.34 14.11
C SER A 202 2.53 -21.64 13.54
N GLU A 203 3.83 -21.81 13.62
CA GLU A 203 4.49 -23.10 13.41
C GLU A 203 4.06 -24.12 14.48
#